data_971a633924489ee5d58a0c3f7a7f8837
#
_entry.id   971a633924489ee5d58a0c3f7a7f8837
#
_cell.length_a   1.000
_cell.length_b   1.000
_cell.length_c   1.000
_cell.angle_alpha   90.00
_cell.angle_beta   90.00
_cell.angle_gamma   90.00
#
_symmetry.space_group_name_H-M   'P 1'
#
loop_
_entity.id
_entity.type
_entity.pdbx_description
1 polymer ?
#
loop_
_entity_poly.entity_id
_entity_poly.type
_entity_poly.pdbx_seq_one_letter_code
_entity_poly.pdbx_strand_id
1 'polypeptide(L)'
;MMKCIKTKDDLSHLENEAIKDSISNHILTLEQQYNEPYQATLHGEEIRLELQYDESKGFLSHLILQTEYEDEKTASIQKMLDAHRTIKAHLNKYLEKGCDVLVSYIRYFINHIDLVIIESENIGSALKIFETINQRGVGLNAMDLVKNLLFSKANEKDFEKIKDTWKKITALLQSCGEDENPLRFLRYFMMARYHDGILREDDIYKWIISPSGKKSLKYESNPLDLVTEIQFIAQRYAHLVNATKSINPNYADKSSFPNVTNIGFINKYKARQHLVLLLALGKKTQDKELNYLAKQLESFYFFSNTLGIQSKNNERLFAMWAREFRGKVTEAEITQTVAVTILPYIKEKYDEFKHVFLNIRHGSYNPQYRQRFILGRLENQARIESGLTPLSHKQVQAYEIEHILPQTPKDGILTPEFMDKASYHNSVYKLGNVTLIESVINQAVNRMNDLNGDWFASKCDEYIKSDVLTTNLINDDYAIGKNTAINRFKEASAYSFKLWDSLAVSKRQEILLDLALNIWKICGQRIDS
;
A
#
# COMPACT_ATOMS: atom_id res chain seq x y z
N MET A 1 18.02 21.05 29.46
CA MET A 1 17.46 20.67 30.75
C MET A 1 17.40 21.85 31.71
N MET A 2 18.50 22.45 32.16
CA MET A 2 18.49 23.63 33.06
C MET A 2 17.76 24.85 32.52
N LYS A 3 17.69 25.04 31.19
CA LYS A 3 16.93 26.12 30.55
C LYS A 3 15.43 25.89 30.46
N CYS A 4 14.92 24.71 30.81
CA CYS A 4 13.47 24.45 30.88
C CYS A 4 12.83 24.97 32.17
N ILE A 5 13.64 25.34 33.17
CA ILE A 5 13.20 25.87 34.48
C ILE A 5 14.09 27.08 34.77
N LYS A 6 13.85 28.22 34.11
CA LYS A 6 14.72 29.41 34.23
C LYS A 6 14.16 30.52 35.09
N THR A 7 12.87 30.59 35.21
CA THR A 7 12.23 31.72 35.88
C THR A 7 11.33 31.25 37.00
N LYS A 8 11.13 32.13 37.99
CA LYS A 8 10.17 31.90 39.06
C LYS A 8 8.76 31.60 38.50
N ASP A 9 8.45 32.10 37.31
CA ASP A 9 7.19 31.90 36.62
C ASP A 9 7.02 30.45 36.09
N ASP A 10 8.13 29.76 35.71
CA ASP A 10 8.09 28.35 35.33
C ASP A 10 7.71 27.44 36.50
N LEU A 11 7.85 27.94 37.72
CA LEU A 11 7.52 27.30 38.98
C LEU A 11 6.17 27.78 39.54
N SER A 12 5.38 28.51 38.75
CA SER A 12 4.10 29.12 39.16
C SER A 12 3.05 28.14 39.66
N HIS A 13 3.17 26.85 39.26
CA HIS A 13 2.29 25.78 39.72
C HIS A 13 2.58 25.31 41.15
N LEU A 14 3.69 25.74 41.76
CA LEU A 14 3.98 25.47 43.17
C LEU A 14 3.40 26.58 44.03
N GLU A 15 2.63 26.17 45.03
CA GLU A 15 1.98 27.14 45.96
C GLU A 15 2.95 27.74 46.97
N ASN A 16 4.10 27.09 47.19
CA ASN A 16 5.03 27.50 48.25
C ASN A 16 6.22 28.30 47.68
N GLU A 17 6.28 29.61 48.00
CA GLU A 17 7.32 30.52 47.56
C GLU A 17 8.73 30.12 48.05
N ALA A 18 8.84 29.56 49.26
CA ALA A 18 10.14 29.12 49.80
C ALA A 18 10.71 27.93 48.99
N ILE A 19 9.85 27.08 48.46
CA ILE A 19 10.26 25.97 47.58
C ILE A 19 10.69 26.54 46.22
N LYS A 20 9.96 27.52 45.66
CA LYS A 20 10.35 28.19 44.41
C LYS A 20 11.72 28.83 44.50
N ASP A 21 11.98 29.58 45.60
CA ASP A 21 13.26 30.22 45.84
C ASP A 21 14.39 29.23 46.04
N SER A 22 14.16 28.14 46.77
CA SER A 22 15.12 27.06 46.93
C SER A 22 15.49 26.42 45.61
N ILE A 23 14.52 26.10 44.75
CA ILE A 23 14.75 25.51 43.41
C ILE A 23 15.53 26.50 42.53
N SER A 24 15.12 27.76 42.48
CA SER A 24 15.77 28.80 41.68
C SER A 24 17.24 28.97 42.11
N ASN A 25 17.52 28.99 43.40
CA ASN A 25 18.89 29.08 43.92
C ASN A 25 19.73 27.86 43.61
N HIS A 26 19.17 26.66 43.68
CA HIS A 26 19.85 25.42 43.29
C HIS A 26 20.18 25.39 41.80
N ILE A 27 19.25 25.83 40.96
CA ILE A 27 19.48 25.94 39.50
C ILE A 27 20.57 26.96 39.21
N LEU A 28 20.54 28.12 39.89
CA LEU A 28 21.55 29.18 39.77
C LEU A 28 22.94 28.66 40.20
N THR A 29 23.01 27.87 41.29
CA THR A 29 24.23 27.28 41.78
C THR A 29 24.77 26.24 40.78
N LEU A 30 23.90 25.43 40.21
CA LEU A 30 24.30 24.47 39.16
C LEU A 30 24.75 25.20 37.89
N GLU A 31 24.08 26.27 37.50
CA GLU A 31 24.52 27.12 36.40
C GLU A 31 25.88 27.76 36.66
N GLN A 32 26.15 28.26 37.86
CA GLN A 32 27.45 28.80 38.24
C GLN A 32 28.54 27.72 38.26
N GLN A 33 28.26 26.56 38.78
CA GLN A 33 29.22 25.48 38.94
C GLN A 33 29.60 24.79 37.60
N TYR A 34 28.69 24.78 36.61
CA TYR A 34 28.89 24.11 35.33
C TYR A 34 28.93 25.04 34.11
N ASN A 35 28.88 26.36 34.34
CA ASN A 35 28.73 27.36 33.28
C ASN A 35 30.08 27.88 32.74
N GLU A 36 31.25 27.61 33.39
CA GLU A 36 32.52 28.06 32.83
C GLU A 36 32.82 27.51 31.41
N PRO A 37 32.58 26.24 31.08
CA PRO A 37 32.64 25.77 29.69
C PRO A 37 31.49 26.24 28.83
N TYR A 38 30.36 26.65 29.43
CA TYR A 38 29.13 27.01 28.73
C TYR A 38 29.01 28.52 28.43
N GLN A 39 29.55 29.35 29.32
CA GLN A 39 29.65 30.83 29.11
C GLN A 39 30.64 31.16 27.99
N ALA A 40 31.69 30.40 27.79
CA ALA A 40 32.55 30.52 26.63
C ALA A 40 31.84 30.26 25.30
N THR A 41 30.69 29.58 25.34
CA THR A 41 29.82 29.30 24.17
C THR A 41 28.64 30.29 24.01
N LEU A 42 28.27 31.02 25.07
CA LEU A 42 27.18 32.00 25.06
C LEU A 42 27.67 33.44 24.84
N HIS A 43 28.96 33.74 25.02
CA HIS A 43 29.56 35.07 24.84
C HIS A 43 30.03 35.36 23.41
N GLY A 44 30.02 34.39 22.52
CA GLY A 44 30.04 34.66 21.09
C GLY A 44 28.65 34.29 20.56
N GLU A 45 28.07 35.11 19.76
CA GLU A 45 26.71 34.98 19.17
C GLU A 45 26.45 33.65 18.43
N GLU A 46 27.26 32.59 18.63
CA GLU A 46 27.18 31.31 17.99
C GLU A 46 26.94 30.19 19.03
N ILE A 47 25.78 29.54 18.92
CA ILE A 47 25.48 28.31 19.65
C ILE A 47 26.27 27.18 19.00
N ARG A 48 27.21 26.55 19.73
CA ARG A 48 28.12 25.49 19.25
C ARG A 48 27.42 24.23 18.71
N LEU A 49 26.17 23.98 19.06
CA LEU A 49 25.35 22.88 18.60
C LEU A 49 24.21 23.41 17.72
N GLU A 50 24.51 23.86 16.52
CA GLU A 50 23.50 23.95 15.48
C GLU A 50 23.26 22.57 14.90
N LEU A 51 22.03 22.12 15.00
CA LEU A 51 21.57 20.99 14.19
C LEU A 51 21.62 21.46 12.73
N GLN A 52 22.54 20.88 11.96
CA GLN A 52 22.73 21.23 10.54
C GLN A 52 21.63 20.64 9.65
N TYR A 53 20.37 20.78 10.04
CA TYR A 53 19.23 20.48 9.21
C TYR A 53 18.66 21.80 8.69
N ASP A 54 18.67 22.01 7.38
CA ASP A 54 18.13 23.22 6.75
C ASP A 54 16.69 23.53 7.19
N GLU A 55 15.91 22.49 7.51
CA GLU A 55 14.52 22.60 8.00
C GLU A 55 14.38 23.04 9.45
N SER A 56 15.44 23.08 10.22
CA SER A 56 15.42 23.45 11.64
C SER A 56 16.42 24.56 11.98
N LYS A 57 17.03 25.16 10.96
CA LYS A 57 18.04 26.20 11.10
C LYS A 57 17.54 27.38 11.94
N GLY A 58 18.26 27.70 12.99
CA GLY A 58 17.93 28.80 13.91
C GLY A 58 16.87 28.45 14.96
N PHE A 59 15.99 27.45 14.77
CA PHE A 59 14.96 27.15 15.74
C PHE A 59 15.48 26.69 17.10
N LEU A 60 16.56 25.88 17.12
CA LEU A 60 17.17 25.45 18.37
C LEU A 60 17.69 26.66 19.19
N SER A 61 18.22 27.66 18.51
CA SER A 61 18.65 28.92 19.13
C SER A 61 17.47 29.67 19.76
N HIS A 62 16.36 29.80 19.04
CA HIS A 62 15.12 30.40 19.57
C HIS A 62 14.60 29.61 20.79
N LEU A 63 14.62 28.27 20.71
CA LEU A 63 14.18 27.43 21.82
C LEU A 63 15.07 27.59 23.05
N ILE A 64 16.40 27.69 22.86
CA ILE A 64 17.39 27.89 23.93
C ILE A 64 17.30 29.29 24.53
N LEU A 65 17.15 30.31 23.69
CA LEU A 65 17.09 31.72 24.12
C LEU A 65 15.66 32.14 24.55
N GLN A 66 14.67 31.25 24.37
CA GLN A 66 13.24 31.55 24.66
C GLN A 66 12.72 32.78 23.91
N THR A 67 13.17 32.96 22.66
CA THR A 67 12.69 34.00 21.75
C THR A 67 11.57 33.45 20.87
N GLU A 68 10.70 34.36 20.39
CA GLU A 68 9.64 33.97 19.45
C GLU A 68 10.22 33.53 18.11
N TYR A 69 9.62 32.49 17.51
CA TYR A 69 9.97 31.98 16.19
C TYR A 69 8.83 32.26 15.24
N GLU A 70 9.08 33.16 14.27
CA GLU A 70 8.07 33.71 13.37
C GLU A 70 7.87 32.87 12.08
N ASP A 71 8.84 32.03 11.72
CA ASP A 71 8.77 31.24 10.49
C ASP A 71 7.85 30.03 10.60
N GLU A 72 7.48 29.45 9.45
CA GLU A 72 6.65 28.26 9.37
C GLU A 72 7.30 27.06 10.06
N LYS A 73 6.54 26.38 10.92
CA LYS A 73 7.01 25.23 11.70
C LYS A 73 7.07 23.98 10.83
N THR A 74 8.26 23.61 10.42
CA THR A 74 8.52 22.35 9.69
C THR A 74 8.26 21.13 10.58
N ALA A 75 8.18 19.93 9.97
CA ALA A 75 8.04 18.67 10.70
C ALA A 75 9.21 18.43 11.68
N SER A 76 10.41 18.89 11.34
CA SER A 76 11.60 18.82 12.20
C SER A 76 11.45 19.72 13.43
N ILE A 77 11.01 20.95 13.23
CA ILE A 77 10.73 21.93 14.31
C ILE A 77 9.63 21.39 15.24
N GLN A 78 8.58 20.78 14.68
CA GLN A 78 7.51 20.18 15.50
C GLN A 78 8.04 19.06 16.40
N LYS A 79 8.91 18.19 15.88
CA LYS A 79 9.56 17.13 16.69
C LYS A 79 10.44 17.71 17.80
N MET A 80 11.15 18.82 17.55
CA MET A 80 11.93 19.49 18.60
C MET A 80 11.02 20.06 19.69
N LEU A 81 9.88 20.67 19.33
CA LEU A 81 8.89 21.16 20.28
C LEU A 81 8.31 20.01 21.11
N ASP A 82 7.99 18.88 20.49
CA ASP A 82 7.43 17.74 21.18
C ASP A 82 8.47 17.09 22.13
N ALA A 83 9.73 17.02 21.69
CA ALA A 83 10.84 16.60 22.57
C ALA A 83 11.01 17.54 23.77
N HIS A 84 11.00 18.86 23.52
CA HIS A 84 11.06 19.85 24.59
C HIS A 84 9.91 19.72 25.59
N ARG A 85 8.66 19.57 25.10
CA ARG A 85 7.48 19.35 25.95
C ARG A 85 7.60 18.07 26.77
N THR A 86 8.09 16.99 26.14
CA THR A 86 8.30 15.70 26.80
C THR A 86 9.32 15.81 27.93
N ILE A 87 10.46 16.47 27.66
CA ILE A 87 11.50 16.70 28.67
C ILE A 87 10.97 17.57 29.80
N LYS A 88 10.25 18.67 29.49
CA LYS A 88 9.63 19.55 30.50
C LYS A 88 8.65 18.79 31.37
N ALA A 89 7.75 18.00 30.77
CA ALA A 89 6.79 17.17 31.52
C ALA A 89 7.47 16.11 32.39
N HIS A 90 8.59 15.54 31.91
CA HIS A 90 9.36 14.58 32.67
C HIS A 90 10.05 15.22 33.90
N LEU A 91 10.65 16.39 33.73
CA LEU A 91 11.26 17.14 34.82
C LEU A 91 10.23 17.57 35.87
N ASN A 92 9.05 18.01 35.44
CA ASN A 92 7.97 18.39 36.34
C ASN A 92 7.53 17.23 37.26
N LYS A 93 7.52 15.97 36.78
CA LYS A 93 7.25 14.79 37.62
C LYS A 93 8.26 14.57 38.75
N TYR A 94 9.53 14.96 38.54
CA TYR A 94 10.54 14.93 39.61
C TYR A 94 10.35 16.10 40.57
N LEU A 95 9.97 17.26 40.05
CA LEU A 95 9.67 18.45 40.84
C LEU A 95 8.48 18.22 41.78
N GLU A 96 7.42 17.56 41.32
CA GLU A 96 6.25 17.18 42.11
C GLU A 96 6.62 16.28 43.30
N LYS A 97 7.69 15.47 43.18
CA LYS A 97 8.19 14.62 44.25
C LYS A 97 9.05 15.35 45.29
N GLY A 98 9.44 16.57 44.97
CA GLY A 98 10.25 17.45 45.79
C GLY A 98 11.48 18.01 45.08
N CYS A 99 11.91 19.20 45.51
CA CYS A 99 13.07 19.88 44.94
C CYS A 99 14.34 19.04 45.01
N ASP A 100 14.58 18.38 46.14
CA ASP A 100 15.79 17.58 46.34
C ASP A 100 15.85 16.39 45.38
N VAL A 101 14.70 15.83 45.01
CA VAL A 101 14.62 14.75 44.04
C VAL A 101 14.97 15.25 42.63
N LEU A 102 14.48 16.41 42.23
CA LEU A 102 14.83 17.00 40.94
C LEU A 102 16.33 17.37 40.88
N VAL A 103 16.87 17.98 41.93
CA VAL A 103 18.30 18.33 42.00
C VAL A 103 19.17 17.08 41.96
N SER A 104 18.78 16.04 42.68
CA SER A 104 19.50 14.75 42.64
C SER A 104 19.48 14.11 41.24
N TYR A 105 18.33 14.17 40.56
CA TYR A 105 18.19 13.70 39.18
C TYR A 105 19.09 14.50 38.21
N ILE A 106 19.11 15.84 38.32
CA ILE A 106 19.94 16.71 37.49
C ILE A 106 21.44 16.43 37.74
N ARG A 107 21.84 16.31 39.02
CA ARG A 107 23.21 15.97 39.39
C ARG A 107 23.66 14.61 38.86
N TYR A 108 22.78 13.59 38.95
CA TYR A 108 23.02 12.28 38.36
C TYR A 108 23.23 12.39 36.85
N PHE A 109 22.34 13.09 36.16
CA PHE A 109 22.44 13.27 34.71
C PHE A 109 23.74 13.96 34.29
N ILE A 110 24.17 14.98 35.02
CA ILE A 110 25.39 15.74 34.69
C ILE A 110 26.66 14.95 35.01
N ASN A 111 26.69 14.24 36.13
CA ASN A 111 27.92 13.62 36.65
C ASN A 111 28.09 12.14 36.27
N HIS A 112 27.05 11.45 35.78
CA HIS A 112 27.08 10.00 35.56
C HIS A 112 26.69 9.62 34.13
N ILE A 113 26.50 10.62 33.24
CA ILE A 113 26.28 10.36 31.82
C ILE A 113 27.53 10.90 31.07
N ASP A 114 28.26 9.97 30.52
CA ASP A 114 29.43 10.28 29.70
C ASP A 114 28.98 10.44 28.23
N LEU A 115 29.45 11.48 27.57
CA LEU A 115 29.30 11.71 26.15
C LEU A 115 30.64 11.57 25.45
N VAL A 116 30.67 10.74 24.41
CA VAL A 116 31.87 10.60 23.57
C VAL A 116 31.67 11.51 22.35
N ILE A 117 32.49 12.53 22.21
CA ILE A 117 32.55 13.40 21.04
C ILE A 117 33.63 12.86 20.11
N ILE A 118 33.25 12.52 18.90
CA ILE A 118 34.18 12.03 17.88
C ILE A 118 34.22 13.08 16.78
N GLU A 119 35.34 13.74 16.63
CA GLU A 119 35.60 14.69 15.55
C GLU A 119 36.20 13.93 14.35
N SER A 120 35.84 14.33 13.16
CA SER A 120 36.29 13.72 11.92
C SER A 120 36.78 14.81 10.96
N GLU A 121 37.92 14.55 10.32
CA GLU A 121 38.58 15.49 9.40
C GLU A 121 37.76 15.75 8.12
N ASN A 122 36.86 14.83 7.74
CA ASN A 122 36.04 14.95 6.56
C ASN A 122 34.74 14.13 6.68
N ILE A 123 33.76 14.49 5.85
CA ILE A 123 32.42 13.86 5.82
C ILE A 123 32.52 12.34 5.57
N GLY A 124 33.41 11.87 4.70
CA GLY A 124 33.55 10.45 4.39
C GLY A 124 33.98 9.63 5.61
N SER A 125 34.94 10.14 6.40
CA SER A 125 35.38 9.52 7.66
C SER A 125 34.29 9.58 8.73
N ALA A 126 33.57 10.69 8.86
CA ALA A 126 32.45 10.83 9.78
C ALA A 126 31.35 9.81 9.48
N LEU A 127 30.99 9.64 8.22
CA LEU A 127 29.98 8.67 7.78
C LEU A 127 30.41 7.23 8.06
N LYS A 128 31.68 6.90 7.84
CA LYS A 128 32.20 5.55 8.11
C LYS A 128 32.18 5.22 9.62
N ILE A 129 32.51 6.18 10.47
CA ILE A 129 32.42 6.05 11.93
C ILE A 129 30.96 5.87 12.33
N PHE A 130 30.07 6.71 11.78
CA PHE A 130 28.63 6.65 12.01
C PHE A 130 28.01 5.29 11.61
N GLU A 131 28.36 4.75 10.44
CA GLU A 131 27.96 3.42 10.00
C GLU A 131 28.43 2.32 10.98
N THR A 132 29.68 2.40 11.41
CA THR A 132 30.28 1.40 12.30
C THR A 132 29.63 1.38 13.68
N ILE A 133 29.33 2.55 14.24
CA ILE A 133 28.68 2.69 15.54
C ILE A 133 27.21 2.21 15.45
N ASN A 134 26.49 2.60 14.40
CA ASN A 134 25.09 2.24 14.23
C ASN A 134 24.85 0.77 13.88
N GLN A 135 25.84 0.07 13.29
CA GLN A 135 25.76 -1.40 13.11
C GLN A 135 25.70 -2.17 14.44
N ARG A 136 26.08 -1.55 15.57
CA ARG A 136 26.06 -2.14 16.91
C ARG A 136 24.84 -1.74 17.76
N GLY A 137 23.99 -0.82 17.26
CA GLY A 137 22.81 -0.31 17.95
C GLY A 137 21.49 -0.56 17.20
N VAL A 138 20.51 0.32 17.39
CA VAL A 138 19.28 0.37 16.55
C VAL A 138 19.74 0.81 15.16
N GLY A 139 19.89 -0.16 14.25
CA GLY A 139 20.51 0.04 12.96
C GLY A 139 19.81 1.14 12.13
N LEU A 140 20.62 1.95 11.44
CA LEU A 140 20.12 2.81 10.38
C LEU A 140 19.38 1.96 9.35
N ASN A 141 18.26 2.47 8.86
CA ASN A 141 17.60 1.82 7.76
C ASN A 141 18.43 1.94 6.46
N ALA A 142 18.22 1.04 5.50
CA ALA A 142 19.01 1.02 4.28
C ALA A 142 18.90 2.33 3.46
N MET A 143 17.83 3.10 3.60
CA MET A 143 17.67 4.41 2.94
C MET A 143 18.71 5.42 3.45
N ASP A 144 18.90 5.48 4.77
CA ASP A 144 19.88 6.39 5.39
C ASP A 144 21.30 5.98 5.02
N LEU A 145 21.57 4.67 5.01
CA LEU A 145 22.88 4.14 4.60
C LEU A 145 23.20 4.47 3.14
N VAL A 146 22.23 4.32 2.24
CA VAL A 146 22.40 4.67 0.80
C VAL A 146 22.59 6.17 0.62
N LYS A 147 21.82 7.00 1.33
CA LYS A 147 22.01 8.45 1.36
C LYS A 147 23.46 8.81 1.71
N ASN A 148 23.92 8.28 2.84
CA ASN A 148 25.26 8.56 3.35
C ASN A 148 26.34 8.07 2.39
N LEU A 149 26.16 6.88 1.81
CA LEU A 149 27.05 6.33 0.79
C LEU A 149 27.18 7.27 -0.41
N LEU A 150 26.05 7.75 -0.97
CA LEU A 150 26.06 8.67 -2.10
C LEU A 150 26.72 10.00 -1.76
N PHE A 151 26.47 10.53 -0.57
CA PHE A 151 27.08 11.77 -0.08
C PHE A 151 28.60 11.61 0.08
N SER A 152 29.07 10.44 0.59
CA SER A 152 30.51 10.16 0.75
C SER A 152 31.25 10.02 -0.58
N LYS A 153 30.55 9.71 -1.66
CA LYS A 153 31.13 9.56 -3.02
C LYS A 153 30.95 10.79 -3.89
N ALA A 154 30.16 11.77 -3.42
CA ALA A 154 29.94 13.02 -4.13
C ALA A 154 31.21 13.87 -4.16
N ASN A 155 31.50 14.47 -5.31
CA ASN A 155 32.48 15.55 -5.39
C ASN A 155 31.83 16.88 -4.94
N GLU A 156 32.62 17.90 -4.65
CA GLU A 156 32.14 19.20 -4.17
C GLU A 156 31.09 19.84 -5.11
N LYS A 157 31.24 19.67 -6.42
CA LYS A 157 30.34 20.28 -7.43
C LYS A 157 28.97 19.61 -7.47
N ASP A 158 28.89 18.32 -7.18
CA ASP A 158 27.68 17.53 -7.29
C ASP A 158 26.99 17.33 -5.93
N PHE A 159 27.68 17.64 -4.82
CA PHE A 159 27.17 17.41 -3.48
C PHE A 159 25.82 18.08 -3.22
N GLU A 160 25.70 19.39 -3.50
CA GLU A 160 24.44 20.11 -3.30
C GLU A 160 23.32 19.57 -4.23
N LYS A 161 23.64 19.20 -5.46
CA LYS A 161 22.66 18.58 -6.37
C LYS A 161 22.16 17.24 -5.84
N ILE A 162 23.05 16.40 -5.32
CA ILE A 162 22.70 15.10 -4.72
C ILE A 162 21.83 15.32 -3.48
N LYS A 163 22.17 16.28 -2.63
CA LYS A 163 21.40 16.67 -1.44
C LYS A 163 19.99 17.11 -1.79
N ASP A 164 19.84 18.01 -2.76
CA ASP A 164 18.53 18.51 -3.21
C ASP A 164 17.70 17.43 -3.88
N THR A 165 18.34 16.57 -4.67
CA THR A 165 17.65 15.44 -5.29
C THR A 165 17.16 14.45 -4.24
N TRP A 166 17.95 14.20 -3.19
CA TRP A 166 17.54 13.33 -2.10
C TRP A 166 16.36 13.89 -1.30
N LYS A 167 16.34 15.22 -1.05
CA LYS A 167 15.18 15.89 -0.45
C LYS A 167 13.90 15.65 -1.27
N LYS A 168 13.98 15.78 -2.60
CA LYS A 168 12.85 15.50 -3.50
C LYS A 168 12.40 14.03 -3.42
N ILE A 169 13.33 13.07 -3.36
CA ILE A 169 13.01 11.64 -3.17
C ILE A 169 12.24 11.44 -1.87
N THR A 170 12.73 12.02 -0.78
CA THR A 170 12.08 11.90 0.53
C THR A 170 10.66 12.48 0.51
N ALA A 171 10.47 13.66 -0.06
CA ALA A 171 9.15 14.30 -0.20
C ALA A 171 8.18 13.47 -1.05
N LEU A 172 8.65 12.89 -2.16
CA LEU A 172 7.85 11.99 -3.00
C LEU A 172 7.38 10.75 -2.23
N LEU A 173 8.27 10.12 -1.48
CA LEU A 173 7.92 8.92 -0.70
C LEU A 173 6.96 9.27 0.46
N GLN A 174 7.14 10.41 1.12
CA GLN A 174 6.21 10.90 2.14
C GLN A 174 4.83 11.20 1.57
N SER A 175 4.72 11.69 0.33
CA SER A 175 3.44 11.94 -0.35
C SER A 175 2.63 10.66 -0.58
N CYS A 176 3.27 9.49 -0.53
CA CYS A 176 2.60 8.20 -0.65
C CYS A 176 1.77 7.83 0.60
N GLY A 177 1.92 8.54 1.71
CA GLY A 177 1.22 8.33 2.97
C GLY A 177 1.99 7.48 3.97
N GLU A 178 1.49 7.46 5.21
CA GLU A 178 2.17 6.83 6.36
C GLU A 178 2.34 5.32 6.22
N ASP A 179 1.45 4.65 5.47
CA ASP A 179 1.50 3.20 5.24
C ASP A 179 2.59 2.76 4.25
N GLU A 180 3.23 3.71 3.54
CA GLU A 180 4.26 3.39 2.57
C GLU A 180 5.66 3.45 3.19
N ASN A 181 6.31 2.28 3.23
CA ASN A 181 7.66 2.14 3.77
C ASN A 181 8.72 2.53 2.71
N PRO A 182 9.58 3.53 2.96
CA PRO A 182 10.69 3.88 2.06
C PRO A 182 11.65 2.71 1.75
N LEU A 183 11.81 1.76 2.69
CA LEU A 183 12.61 0.55 2.44
C LEU A 183 11.96 -0.35 1.38
N ARG A 184 10.63 -0.46 1.37
CA ARG A 184 9.92 -1.20 0.31
C ARG A 184 10.19 -0.58 -1.06
N PHE A 185 10.15 0.75 -1.17
CA PHE A 185 10.51 1.45 -2.40
C PHE A 185 11.94 1.11 -2.84
N LEU A 186 12.93 1.27 -1.95
CA LEU A 186 14.33 1.00 -2.27
C LEU A 186 14.54 -0.45 -2.72
N ARG A 187 13.91 -1.40 -2.01
CA ARG A 187 13.92 -2.81 -2.34
C ARG A 187 13.36 -3.08 -3.74
N TYR A 188 12.19 -2.52 -4.04
CA TYR A 188 11.56 -2.67 -5.35
C TYR A 188 12.37 -2.00 -6.45
N PHE A 189 12.94 -0.83 -6.19
CA PHE A 189 13.87 -0.17 -7.10
C PHE A 189 15.06 -1.07 -7.45
N MET A 190 15.71 -1.66 -6.45
CA MET A 190 16.86 -2.53 -6.69
C MET A 190 16.48 -3.77 -7.51
N MET A 191 15.38 -4.46 -7.15
CA MET A 191 14.90 -5.64 -7.90
C MET A 191 14.44 -5.26 -9.31
N ALA A 192 13.77 -4.14 -9.48
CA ALA A 192 13.29 -3.70 -10.78
C ALA A 192 14.43 -3.36 -11.74
N ARG A 193 15.49 -2.70 -11.25
CA ARG A 193 16.49 -2.08 -12.11
C ARG A 193 17.82 -2.81 -12.16
N TYR A 194 18.25 -3.47 -11.10
CA TYR A 194 19.64 -3.89 -10.94
C TYR A 194 19.83 -5.31 -10.40
N HIS A 195 19.04 -5.73 -9.42
CA HIS A 195 19.20 -7.02 -8.77
C HIS A 195 18.37 -8.10 -9.46
N ASP A 196 18.98 -9.25 -9.73
CA ASP A 196 18.27 -10.40 -10.29
C ASP A 196 17.77 -11.33 -9.15
N GLY A 197 16.45 -11.52 -9.09
CA GLY A 197 15.79 -12.29 -8.04
C GLY A 197 15.43 -11.48 -6.79
N ILE A 198 15.04 -12.18 -5.73
CA ILE A 198 14.57 -11.55 -4.48
C ILE A 198 15.73 -10.92 -3.71
N LEU A 199 15.52 -9.67 -3.30
CA LEU A 199 16.37 -8.97 -2.35
C LEU A 199 15.61 -8.73 -1.05
N ARG A 200 16.14 -9.12 0.10
CA ARG A 200 15.53 -8.86 1.41
C ARG A 200 15.92 -7.47 1.91
N GLU A 201 15.08 -6.88 2.75
CA GLU A 201 15.35 -5.52 3.29
C GLU A 201 16.69 -5.45 4.02
N ASP A 202 17.01 -6.44 4.84
CA ASP A 202 18.29 -6.53 5.60
C ASP A 202 19.52 -6.73 4.71
N ASP A 203 19.34 -7.18 3.48
CA ASP A 203 20.44 -7.46 2.56
C ASP A 203 20.65 -6.35 1.52
N ILE A 204 19.78 -5.33 1.48
CA ILE A 204 19.85 -4.23 0.49
C ILE A 204 21.22 -3.56 0.54
N TYR A 205 21.63 -3.07 1.69
CA TYR A 205 22.88 -2.34 1.82
C TYR A 205 24.11 -3.23 1.59
N LYS A 206 24.09 -4.46 2.10
CA LYS A 206 25.15 -5.45 1.86
C LYS A 206 25.34 -5.72 0.37
N TRP A 207 24.22 -5.84 -0.37
CA TRP A 207 24.32 -6.03 -1.80
C TRP A 207 24.86 -4.78 -2.52
N ILE A 208 24.41 -3.58 -2.15
CA ILE A 208 24.88 -2.32 -2.75
C ILE A 208 26.39 -2.18 -2.67
N ILE A 209 26.97 -2.48 -1.51
CA ILE A 209 28.43 -2.38 -1.28
C ILE A 209 29.24 -3.58 -1.79
N SER A 210 28.57 -4.64 -2.22
CA SER A 210 29.21 -5.82 -2.83
C SER A 210 29.85 -5.49 -4.18
N PRO A 211 30.81 -6.31 -4.66
CA PRO A 211 31.40 -6.12 -5.99
C PRO A 211 30.36 -6.06 -7.11
N SER A 212 29.32 -6.90 -7.04
CA SER A 212 28.21 -6.91 -8.00
C SER A 212 27.38 -5.64 -7.95
N GLY A 213 27.03 -5.17 -6.75
CA GLY A 213 26.28 -3.93 -6.55
C GLY A 213 27.05 -2.71 -7.05
N LYS A 214 28.33 -2.58 -6.68
CA LYS A 214 29.21 -1.51 -7.15
C LYS A 214 29.30 -1.46 -8.66
N LYS A 215 29.50 -2.61 -9.30
CA LYS A 215 29.58 -2.73 -10.78
C LYS A 215 28.27 -2.33 -11.44
N SER A 216 27.12 -2.74 -10.89
CA SER A 216 25.80 -2.49 -11.47
C SER A 216 25.36 -1.04 -11.27
N LEU A 217 25.55 -0.50 -10.06
CA LEU A 217 25.07 0.83 -9.66
C LEU A 217 26.02 1.96 -10.07
N LYS A 218 27.32 1.67 -10.25
CA LYS A 218 28.38 2.62 -10.63
C LYS A 218 28.46 3.89 -9.77
N TYR A 219 27.96 3.84 -8.54
CA TYR A 219 27.90 5.01 -7.66
C TYR A 219 29.26 5.53 -7.21
N GLU A 220 30.32 4.71 -7.30
CA GLU A 220 31.68 5.15 -6.96
C GLU A 220 32.22 6.15 -8.00
N SER A 221 31.81 6.03 -9.28
CA SER A 221 32.20 6.94 -10.36
C SER A 221 31.15 8.01 -10.68
N ASN A 222 29.86 7.66 -10.56
CA ASN A 222 28.74 8.53 -10.96
C ASN A 222 27.61 8.51 -9.92
N PRO A 223 27.83 9.03 -8.69
CA PRO A 223 26.80 9.06 -7.66
C PRO A 223 25.59 9.92 -8.04
N LEU A 224 25.78 11.00 -8.80
CA LEU A 224 24.71 11.88 -9.27
C LEU A 224 23.77 11.17 -10.25
N ASP A 225 24.29 10.32 -11.13
CA ASP A 225 23.45 9.55 -12.08
C ASP A 225 22.56 8.56 -11.32
N LEU A 226 23.08 7.89 -10.30
CA LEU A 226 22.31 6.95 -9.49
C LEU A 226 21.21 7.68 -8.73
N VAL A 227 21.51 8.80 -8.04
CA VAL A 227 20.48 9.53 -7.29
C VAL A 227 19.40 10.10 -8.20
N THR A 228 19.76 10.52 -9.41
CA THR A 228 18.81 10.98 -10.43
C THR A 228 17.91 9.84 -10.91
N GLU A 229 18.44 8.63 -11.06
CA GLU A 229 17.64 7.46 -11.38
C GLU A 229 16.70 7.07 -10.24
N ILE A 230 17.20 7.09 -9.00
CA ILE A 230 16.34 6.87 -7.80
C ILE A 230 15.19 7.89 -7.78
N GLN A 231 15.46 9.17 -8.06
CA GLN A 231 14.43 10.21 -8.09
C GLN A 231 13.38 9.92 -9.17
N PHE A 232 13.80 9.60 -10.37
CA PHE A 232 12.88 9.27 -11.47
C PHE A 232 11.97 8.09 -11.12
N ILE A 233 12.55 7.02 -10.56
CA ILE A 233 11.77 5.85 -10.16
C ILE A 233 10.90 6.13 -8.93
N ALA A 234 11.34 7.01 -8.01
CA ALA A 234 10.51 7.47 -6.89
C ALA A 234 9.29 8.26 -7.37
N GLN A 235 9.44 9.09 -8.40
CA GLN A 235 8.30 9.79 -9.03
C GLN A 235 7.31 8.78 -9.62
N ARG A 236 7.79 7.80 -10.40
CA ARG A 236 6.94 6.74 -10.95
C ARG A 236 6.28 5.91 -9.85
N TYR A 237 7.02 5.56 -8.81
CA TYR A 237 6.49 4.82 -7.66
C TYR A 237 5.37 5.59 -6.97
N ALA A 238 5.58 6.86 -6.65
CA ALA A 238 4.56 7.71 -6.02
C ALA A 238 3.32 7.86 -6.91
N HIS A 239 3.50 8.06 -8.22
CA HIS A 239 2.42 8.07 -9.20
C HIS A 239 1.60 6.77 -9.16
N LEU A 240 2.25 5.61 -9.23
CA LEU A 240 1.60 4.31 -9.22
C LEU A 240 0.93 3.98 -7.86
N VAL A 241 1.56 4.33 -6.75
CA VAL A 241 0.98 4.14 -5.41
C VAL A 241 -0.27 5.00 -5.24
N ASN A 242 -0.24 6.25 -5.66
CA ASN A 242 -1.41 7.12 -5.60
C ASN A 242 -2.54 6.63 -6.53
N ALA A 243 -2.21 6.06 -7.68
CA ALA A 243 -3.18 5.37 -8.54
C ALA A 243 -3.89 4.21 -7.86
N THR A 244 -3.24 3.53 -6.91
CA THR A 244 -3.85 2.41 -6.18
C THR A 244 -4.85 2.85 -5.12
N LYS A 245 -4.80 4.10 -4.67
CA LYS A 245 -5.65 4.60 -3.57
C LYS A 245 -7.06 4.95 -4.02
N SER A 246 -7.20 5.43 -5.24
CA SER A 246 -8.50 5.80 -5.81
C SER A 246 -8.79 4.95 -7.05
N ILE A 247 -9.78 4.07 -6.93
CA ILE A 247 -10.43 3.55 -8.14
C ILE A 247 -11.36 4.64 -8.59
N ASN A 248 -11.16 5.12 -9.81
CA ASN A 248 -12.14 5.99 -10.43
C ASN A 248 -13.51 5.31 -10.40
N PRO A 249 -14.54 5.94 -9.80
CA PRO A 249 -15.88 5.37 -9.75
C PRO A 249 -16.52 5.18 -11.13
N ASN A 250 -16.01 5.90 -12.15
CA ASN A 250 -16.47 5.76 -13.53
C ASN A 250 -15.39 5.10 -14.38
N TYR A 251 -15.60 3.87 -14.81
CA TYR A 251 -14.71 3.17 -15.74
C TYR A 251 -14.43 3.94 -17.05
N ALA A 252 -15.31 4.88 -17.40
CA ALA A 252 -15.22 5.71 -18.58
C ALA A 252 -14.53 7.05 -18.37
N ASP A 253 -14.22 7.44 -17.13
CA ASP A 253 -13.61 8.73 -16.86
C ASP A 253 -12.11 8.68 -17.19
N LYS A 254 -11.78 9.21 -18.36
CA LYS A 254 -10.42 9.35 -18.86
C LYS A 254 -9.63 10.51 -18.21
N SER A 255 -10.31 11.36 -17.43
CA SER A 255 -9.72 12.56 -16.83
C SER A 255 -9.05 12.29 -15.49
N SER A 256 -9.30 11.12 -14.87
CA SER A 256 -8.71 10.81 -13.58
C SER A 256 -7.23 10.55 -13.71
N PHE A 257 -6.48 11.33 -13.01
CA PHE A 257 -5.09 11.08 -12.77
C PHE A 257 -4.92 10.14 -11.57
N PRO A 258 -4.00 9.20 -11.70
CA PRO A 258 -3.25 8.83 -12.89
C PRO A 258 -4.05 7.87 -13.77
N ASN A 259 -3.85 7.96 -15.08
CA ASN A 259 -4.51 7.14 -16.11
C ASN A 259 -4.11 5.65 -16.09
N VAL A 260 -3.89 5.09 -14.91
CA VAL A 260 -3.48 3.69 -14.72
C VAL A 260 -4.56 2.95 -13.93
N THR A 261 -5.74 2.86 -14.53
CA THR A 261 -6.96 2.32 -13.91
C THR A 261 -6.83 0.89 -13.39
N ASN A 262 -6.11 0.03 -14.12
CA ASN A 262 -5.96 -1.38 -13.73
C ASN A 262 -5.13 -1.55 -12.45
N ILE A 263 -4.27 -0.61 -12.09
CA ILE A 263 -3.58 -0.62 -10.77
C ILE A 263 -4.58 -0.50 -9.63
N GLY A 264 -5.59 0.36 -9.77
CA GLY A 264 -6.68 0.47 -8.79
C GLY A 264 -7.40 -0.86 -8.60
N PHE A 265 -7.61 -1.63 -9.68
CA PHE A 265 -8.19 -2.97 -9.59
C PHE A 265 -7.28 -3.96 -8.87
N ILE A 266 -5.96 -3.94 -9.12
CA ILE A 266 -4.98 -4.77 -8.41
C ILE A 266 -5.03 -4.49 -6.90
N ASN A 267 -5.28 -3.27 -6.48
CA ASN A 267 -5.41 -2.91 -5.07
C ASN A 267 -6.52 -3.69 -4.35
N LYS A 268 -7.55 -4.16 -5.07
CA LYS A 268 -8.59 -5.04 -4.50
C LYS A 268 -8.02 -6.36 -3.98
N TYR A 269 -6.89 -6.79 -4.50
CA TYR A 269 -6.15 -7.95 -4.02
C TYR A 269 -5.15 -7.63 -2.89
N LYS A 270 -5.06 -6.36 -2.45
CA LYS A 270 -4.07 -5.86 -1.47
C LYS A 270 -2.62 -6.17 -1.86
N ALA A 271 -2.34 -6.26 -3.15
CA ALA A 271 -1.03 -6.56 -3.69
C ALA A 271 -0.18 -5.29 -3.85
N ARG A 272 1.14 -5.41 -3.72
CA ARG A 272 2.12 -4.36 -3.98
C ARG A 272 3.28 -4.84 -4.87
N GLN A 273 3.47 -6.15 -4.96
CA GLN A 273 4.62 -6.78 -5.64
C GLN A 273 4.66 -6.47 -7.14
N HIS A 274 3.50 -6.20 -7.76
CA HIS A 274 3.38 -5.78 -9.17
C HIS A 274 4.20 -4.54 -9.50
N LEU A 275 4.46 -3.67 -8.53
CA LEU A 275 5.26 -2.47 -8.71
C LEU A 275 6.68 -2.80 -9.20
N VAL A 276 7.24 -3.95 -8.83
CA VAL A 276 8.56 -4.38 -9.30
C VAL A 276 8.62 -4.41 -10.84
N LEU A 277 7.61 -4.99 -11.51
CA LEU A 277 7.58 -5.06 -12.98
C LEU A 277 7.28 -3.70 -13.63
N LEU A 278 6.39 -2.91 -13.05
CA LEU A 278 6.05 -1.58 -13.56
C LEU A 278 7.23 -0.59 -13.43
N LEU A 279 8.03 -0.70 -12.37
CA LEU A 279 9.24 0.10 -12.18
C LEU A 279 10.40 -0.37 -13.05
N ALA A 280 10.39 -1.62 -13.55
CA ALA A 280 11.40 -2.14 -14.45
C ALA A 280 11.32 -1.54 -15.85
N LEU A 281 10.14 -1.07 -16.27
CA LEU A 281 9.95 -0.50 -17.60
C LEU A 281 10.84 0.73 -17.86
N GLY A 282 11.13 0.97 -19.13
CA GLY A 282 12.00 2.05 -19.57
C GLY A 282 11.56 3.45 -19.14
N LYS A 283 12.48 4.40 -19.11
CA LYS A 283 12.20 5.78 -18.68
C LYS A 283 11.17 6.50 -19.56
N LYS A 284 11.11 6.15 -20.84
CA LYS A 284 10.21 6.76 -21.83
C LYS A 284 8.81 6.14 -21.87
N THR A 285 8.55 5.10 -21.06
CA THR A 285 7.23 4.45 -20.98
C THR A 285 6.20 5.46 -20.48
N GLN A 286 5.07 5.56 -21.18
CA GLN A 286 3.95 6.44 -20.84
C GLN A 286 2.89 5.69 -20.01
N ASP A 287 1.91 6.43 -19.49
CA ASP A 287 0.81 5.86 -18.69
C ASP A 287 0.01 4.79 -19.44
N LYS A 288 -0.10 4.92 -20.77
CA LYS A 288 -0.80 3.92 -21.61
C LYS A 288 -0.13 2.55 -21.49
N GLU A 289 1.18 2.48 -21.64
CA GLU A 289 1.93 1.23 -21.55
C GLU A 289 2.01 0.70 -20.12
N LEU A 290 2.12 1.60 -19.12
CA LEU A 290 2.02 1.23 -17.71
C LEU A 290 0.66 0.59 -17.41
N ASN A 291 -0.43 1.19 -17.91
CA ASN A 291 -1.79 0.66 -17.76
C ASN A 291 -1.98 -0.67 -18.51
N TYR A 292 -1.37 -0.82 -19.68
CA TYR A 292 -1.38 -2.09 -20.41
C TYR A 292 -0.75 -3.21 -19.59
N LEU A 293 0.47 -3.00 -19.04
CA LEU A 293 1.09 -4.00 -18.17
C LEU A 293 0.27 -4.23 -16.89
N ALA A 294 -0.27 -3.17 -16.30
CA ALA A 294 -1.13 -3.30 -15.11
C ALA A 294 -2.37 -4.15 -15.39
N LYS A 295 -2.95 -4.10 -16.60
CA LYS A 295 -4.05 -4.97 -17.02
C LYS A 295 -3.61 -6.44 -17.07
N GLN A 296 -2.43 -6.73 -17.60
CA GLN A 296 -1.88 -8.10 -17.61
C GLN A 296 -1.67 -8.61 -16.17
N LEU A 297 -1.16 -7.73 -15.30
CA LEU A 297 -0.95 -8.05 -13.88
C LEU A 297 -2.25 -8.20 -13.10
N GLU A 298 -3.30 -7.45 -13.43
CA GLU A 298 -4.64 -7.65 -12.86
C GLU A 298 -5.16 -9.05 -13.21
N SER A 299 -5.03 -9.46 -14.48
CA SER A 299 -5.37 -10.83 -14.89
C SER A 299 -4.54 -11.86 -14.13
N PHE A 300 -3.22 -11.69 -14.05
CA PHE A 300 -2.35 -12.58 -13.26
C PHE A 300 -2.82 -12.69 -11.80
N TYR A 301 -3.17 -11.59 -11.14
CA TYR A 301 -3.64 -11.62 -9.76
C TYR A 301 -4.98 -12.31 -9.60
N PHE A 302 -5.88 -12.17 -10.57
CA PHE A 302 -7.13 -12.93 -10.56
C PHE A 302 -6.86 -14.43 -10.53
N PHE A 303 -6.04 -14.95 -11.45
CA PHE A 303 -5.67 -16.36 -11.47
C PHE A 303 -4.92 -16.80 -10.22
N SER A 304 -3.90 -16.05 -9.83
CA SER A 304 -3.08 -16.34 -8.66
C SER A 304 -3.88 -16.38 -7.34
N ASN A 305 -4.82 -15.43 -7.15
CA ASN A 305 -5.67 -15.40 -5.97
C ASN A 305 -6.73 -16.52 -5.98
N THR A 306 -7.30 -16.84 -7.14
CA THR A 306 -8.24 -17.97 -7.27
C THR A 306 -7.57 -19.29 -6.92
N LEU A 307 -6.33 -19.48 -7.36
CA LEU A 307 -5.50 -20.64 -7.02
C LEU A 307 -4.97 -20.65 -5.58
N GLY A 308 -5.17 -19.56 -4.82
CA GLY A 308 -4.63 -19.45 -3.45
C GLY A 308 -3.11 -19.31 -3.38
N ILE A 309 -2.47 -18.85 -4.46
CA ILE A 309 -1.01 -18.67 -4.50
C ILE A 309 -0.60 -17.56 -3.54
N GLN A 310 0.34 -17.87 -2.65
CA GLN A 310 0.81 -16.93 -1.63
C GLN A 310 1.57 -15.75 -2.24
N SER A 311 1.40 -14.55 -1.66
CA SER A 311 2.06 -13.30 -2.11
C SER A 311 3.58 -13.40 -2.23
N LYS A 312 4.25 -14.21 -1.37
CA LYS A 312 5.70 -14.44 -1.45
C LYS A 312 6.12 -15.14 -2.75
N ASN A 313 5.26 -16.03 -3.28
CA ASN A 313 5.53 -16.72 -4.55
C ASN A 313 5.38 -15.76 -5.73
N ASN A 314 4.35 -14.88 -5.69
CA ASN A 314 4.18 -13.84 -6.70
C ASN A 314 5.38 -12.88 -6.71
N GLU A 315 5.87 -12.50 -5.54
CA GLU A 315 7.05 -11.64 -5.42
C GLU A 315 8.30 -12.29 -6.02
N ARG A 316 8.51 -13.58 -5.76
CA ARG A 316 9.61 -14.35 -6.35
C ARG A 316 9.55 -14.34 -7.88
N LEU A 317 8.38 -14.59 -8.45
CA LEU A 317 8.17 -14.56 -9.88
C LEU A 317 8.47 -13.18 -10.47
N PHE A 318 7.92 -12.13 -9.87
CA PHE A 318 8.14 -10.77 -10.36
C PHE A 318 9.60 -10.32 -10.25
N ALA A 319 10.29 -10.69 -9.18
CA ALA A 319 11.70 -10.40 -9.04
C ALA A 319 12.55 -11.13 -10.11
N MET A 320 12.18 -12.37 -10.49
CA MET A 320 12.83 -13.10 -11.58
C MET A 320 12.51 -12.48 -12.94
N TRP A 321 11.26 -12.14 -13.20
CA TRP A 321 10.83 -11.61 -14.49
C TRP A 321 11.25 -10.16 -14.70
N ALA A 322 11.53 -9.40 -13.64
CA ALA A 322 11.90 -7.98 -13.73
C ALA A 322 13.02 -7.74 -14.74
N ARG A 323 14.02 -8.65 -14.81
CA ARG A 323 15.12 -8.55 -15.79
C ARG A 323 14.63 -8.46 -17.23
N GLU A 324 13.61 -9.24 -17.59
CA GLU A 324 13.06 -9.28 -18.94
C GLU A 324 12.28 -8.00 -19.29
N PHE A 325 11.70 -7.34 -18.29
CA PHE A 325 10.96 -6.08 -18.44
C PHE A 325 11.87 -4.84 -18.43
N ARG A 326 13.13 -4.96 -17.99
CA ARG A 326 14.04 -3.80 -17.89
C ARG A 326 14.21 -3.10 -19.22
N GLY A 327 13.89 -1.79 -19.23
CA GLY A 327 14.09 -0.92 -20.39
C GLY A 327 13.03 -1.04 -21.49
N LYS A 328 12.07 -1.96 -21.38
CA LYS A 328 10.95 -2.05 -22.34
C LYS A 328 10.10 -0.79 -22.27
N VAL A 329 9.71 -0.26 -23.43
CA VAL A 329 9.04 1.04 -23.53
C VAL A 329 7.67 0.92 -24.22
N THR A 330 7.60 0.14 -25.29
CA THR A 330 6.41 0.03 -26.14
C THR A 330 5.48 -1.10 -25.72
N GLU A 331 4.19 -0.96 -26.04
CA GLU A 331 3.20 -2.02 -25.79
C GLU A 331 3.61 -3.34 -26.49
N ALA A 332 4.19 -3.28 -27.68
CA ALA A 332 4.64 -4.46 -28.40
C ALA A 332 5.77 -5.21 -27.67
N GLU A 333 6.78 -4.49 -27.18
CA GLU A 333 7.87 -5.08 -26.37
C GLU A 333 7.34 -5.68 -25.07
N ILE A 334 6.42 -5.00 -24.41
CA ILE A 334 5.79 -5.47 -23.17
C ILE A 334 4.96 -6.73 -23.45
N THR A 335 4.17 -6.74 -24.54
CA THR A 335 3.38 -7.90 -24.96
C THR A 335 4.27 -9.13 -25.21
N GLN A 336 5.37 -8.93 -25.93
CA GLN A 336 6.32 -10.01 -26.19
C GLN A 336 6.93 -10.53 -24.88
N THR A 337 7.26 -9.65 -23.95
CA THR A 337 7.80 -10.05 -22.64
C THR A 337 6.77 -10.82 -21.80
N VAL A 338 5.52 -10.35 -21.77
CA VAL A 338 4.41 -11.03 -21.08
C VAL A 338 4.17 -12.42 -21.69
N ALA A 339 4.26 -12.53 -23.02
CA ALA A 339 4.06 -13.80 -23.74
C ALA A 339 5.11 -14.86 -23.40
N VAL A 340 6.32 -14.47 -23.00
CA VAL A 340 7.37 -15.42 -22.61
C VAL A 340 7.56 -15.58 -21.10
N THR A 341 6.88 -14.76 -20.29
CA THR A 341 6.98 -14.78 -18.81
C THR A 341 5.66 -15.17 -18.14
N ILE A 342 4.70 -14.25 -18.15
CA ILE A 342 3.43 -14.39 -17.42
C ILE A 342 2.51 -15.43 -18.05
N LEU A 343 2.34 -15.37 -19.37
CA LEU A 343 1.38 -16.22 -20.08
C LEU A 343 1.69 -17.71 -19.96
N PRO A 344 2.93 -18.21 -20.17
CA PRO A 344 3.24 -19.63 -20.02
C PRO A 344 3.00 -20.13 -18.60
N TYR A 345 3.36 -19.35 -17.59
CA TYR A 345 3.15 -19.68 -16.18
C TYR A 345 1.66 -19.88 -15.85
N ILE A 346 0.79 -19.01 -16.36
CA ILE A 346 -0.65 -19.12 -16.11
C ILE A 346 -1.27 -20.24 -16.94
N LYS A 347 -0.86 -20.43 -18.20
CA LYS A 347 -1.35 -21.53 -19.05
C LYS A 347 -1.02 -22.91 -18.46
N GLU A 348 0.18 -23.09 -17.90
CA GLU A 348 0.56 -24.31 -17.20
C GLU A 348 -0.40 -24.67 -16.05
N LYS A 349 -1.01 -23.65 -15.42
CA LYS A 349 -1.92 -23.81 -14.28
C LYS A 349 -3.40 -23.79 -14.65
N TYR A 350 -3.74 -23.83 -15.93
CA TYR A 350 -5.12 -23.66 -16.37
C TYR A 350 -6.04 -24.76 -15.85
N ASP A 351 -5.64 -26.02 -15.92
CA ASP A 351 -6.49 -27.14 -15.48
C ASP A 351 -6.75 -27.06 -13.97
N GLU A 352 -5.71 -26.74 -13.19
CA GLU A 352 -5.82 -26.49 -11.75
C GLU A 352 -6.78 -25.33 -11.48
N PHE A 353 -6.61 -24.21 -12.21
CA PHE A 353 -7.47 -23.04 -12.08
C PHE A 353 -8.93 -23.38 -12.41
N LYS A 354 -9.18 -24.07 -13.51
CA LYS A 354 -10.52 -24.50 -13.92
C LYS A 354 -11.17 -25.35 -12.83
N HIS A 355 -10.46 -26.34 -12.31
CA HIS A 355 -10.96 -27.19 -11.23
C HIS A 355 -11.29 -26.37 -9.97
N VAL A 356 -10.39 -25.49 -9.54
CA VAL A 356 -10.61 -24.63 -8.38
C VAL A 356 -11.79 -23.69 -8.61
N PHE A 357 -11.85 -23.01 -9.76
CA PHE A 357 -12.93 -22.06 -10.05
C PHE A 357 -14.31 -22.71 -10.07
N LEU A 358 -14.45 -23.90 -10.65
CA LEU A 358 -15.71 -24.66 -10.69
C LEU A 358 -16.21 -25.09 -9.30
N ASN A 359 -15.33 -25.07 -8.30
CA ASN A 359 -15.66 -25.42 -6.92
C ASN A 359 -15.52 -24.25 -5.94
N ILE A 360 -15.17 -23.05 -6.43
CA ILE A 360 -14.87 -21.92 -5.54
C ILE A 360 -16.10 -21.44 -4.80
N ARG A 361 -15.91 -21.15 -3.52
CA ARG A 361 -16.93 -20.50 -2.70
C ARG A 361 -16.77 -18.96 -2.82
N HIS A 362 -17.88 -18.23 -2.82
CA HIS A 362 -17.83 -16.78 -2.90
C HIS A 362 -16.98 -16.17 -1.76
N GLY A 363 -16.97 -16.79 -0.58
CA GLY A 363 -16.15 -16.38 0.56
C GLY A 363 -14.65 -16.45 0.33
N SER A 364 -14.16 -17.17 -0.69
CA SER A 364 -12.75 -17.19 -1.07
C SER A 364 -12.27 -15.82 -1.56
N TYR A 365 -13.18 -14.96 -2.01
CA TYR A 365 -12.90 -13.58 -2.39
C TYR A 365 -13.14 -12.56 -1.27
N ASN A 366 -13.12 -12.96 -0.01
CA ASN A 366 -13.21 -12.03 1.12
C ASN A 366 -12.09 -10.97 1.09
N PRO A 367 -12.32 -9.77 1.56
CA PRO A 367 -13.55 -9.23 2.19
C PRO A 367 -14.65 -8.89 1.16
N GLN A 368 -15.83 -8.57 1.66
CA GLN A 368 -17.07 -8.39 0.87
C GLN A 368 -16.93 -7.41 -0.31
N TYR A 369 -16.14 -6.33 -0.18
CA TYR A 369 -15.91 -5.39 -1.28
C TYR A 369 -15.18 -6.06 -2.47
N ARG A 370 -14.35 -7.09 -2.22
CA ARG A 370 -13.67 -7.87 -3.25
C ARG A 370 -14.64 -8.83 -3.93
N GLN A 371 -15.53 -9.45 -3.17
CA GLN A 371 -16.60 -10.30 -3.74
C GLN A 371 -17.46 -9.46 -4.71
N ARG A 372 -17.90 -8.26 -4.27
CA ARG A 372 -18.63 -7.34 -5.15
C ARG A 372 -17.82 -6.96 -6.38
N PHE A 373 -16.53 -6.72 -6.23
CA PHE A 373 -15.67 -6.40 -7.37
C PHE A 373 -15.62 -7.55 -8.39
N ILE A 374 -15.42 -8.80 -7.96
CA ILE A 374 -15.42 -9.96 -8.86
C ILE A 374 -16.77 -10.15 -9.53
N LEU A 375 -17.87 -10.15 -8.77
CA LEU A 375 -19.21 -10.27 -9.32
C LEU A 375 -19.55 -9.12 -10.28
N GLY A 376 -19.15 -7.89 -9.95
CA GLY A 376 -19.35 -6.73 -10.82
C GLY A 376 -18.53 -6.79 -12.11
N ARG A 377 -17.35 -7.40 -12.10
CA ARG A 377 -16.58 -7.64 -13.33
C ARG A 377 -17.30 -8.67 -14.21
N LEU A 378 -17.83 -9.75 -13.63
CA LEU A 378 -18.60 -10.79 -14.34
C LEU A 378 -19.88 -10.17 -14.92
N GLU A 379 -20.62 -9.39 -14.14
CA GLU A 379 -21.79 -8.64 -14.60
C GLU A 379 -21.45 -7.72 -15.78
N ASN A 380 -20.39 -6.93 -15.64
CA ASN A 380 -20.00 -6.00 -16.71
C ASN A 380 -19.57 -6.71 -18.00
N GLN A 381 -19.00 -7.90 -17.91
CA GLN A 381 -18.71 -8.70 -19.09
C GLN A 381 -19.99 -9.19 -19.77
N ALA A 382 -20.93 -9.71 -18.99
CA ALA A 382 -22.24 -10.10 -19.51
C ALA A 382 -22.97 -8.93 -20.17
N ARG A 383 -22.91 -7.73 -19.57
CA ARG A 383 -23.48 -6.49 -20.15
C ARG A 383 -22.82 -6.13 -21.47
N ILE A 384 -21.49 -6.17 -21.55
CA ILE A 384 -20.72 -5.88 -22.78
C ILE A 384 -21.13 -6.85 -23.89
N GLU A 385 -21.17 -8.14 -23.60
CA GLU A 385 -21.56 -9.18 -24.57
C GLU A 385 -23.04 -9.06 -25.00
N SER A 386 -23.85 -8.47 -24.12
CA SER A 386 -25.28 -8.16 -24.39
C SER A 386 -25.51 -6.76 -24.98
N GLY A 387 -24.46 -6.02 -25.32
CA GLY A 387 -24.57 -4.66 -25.89
C GLY A 387 -25.04 -3.59 -24.90
N LEU A 388 -24.94 -3.83 -23.59
CA LEU A 388 -25.31 -2.89 -22.54
C LEU A 388 -24.10 -2.12 -22.01
N THR A 389 -24.34 -0.93 -21.49
CA THR A 389 -23.31 -0.13 -20.83
C THR A 389 -22.87 -0.79 -19.52
N PRO A 390 -21.56 -0.94 -19.26
CA PRO A 390 -21.05 -1.43 -17.99
C PRO A 390 -21.46 -0.56 -16.82
N LEU A 391 -21.70 -1.19 -15.67
CA LEU A 391 -21.93 -0.51 -14.39
C LEU A 391 -20.66 0.16 -13.90
N SER A 392 -20.80 1.33 -13.31
CA SER A 392 -19.69 1.99 -12.62
C SER A 392 -19.28 1.24 -11.36
N HIS A 393 -18.02 1.44 -10.92
CA HIS A 393 -17.56 0.85 -9.66
C HIS A 393 -18.43 1.25 -8.47
N LYS A 394 -18.91 2.51 -8.44
CA LYS A 394 -19.79 3.01 -7.38
C LYS A 394 -21.12 2.23 -7.33
N GLN A 395 -21.75 1.98 -8.49
CA GLN A 395 -22.97 1.16 -8.57
C GLN A 395 -22.71 -0.25 -8.06
N VAL A 396 -21.65 -0.91 -8.56
CA VAL A 396 -21.27 -2.27 -8.12
C VAL A 396 -21.08 -2.35 -6.60
N GLN A 397 -20.45 -1.35 -5.98
CA GLN A 397 -20.23 -1.35 -4.53
C GLN A 397 -21.49 -1.06 -3.72
N ALA A 398 -22.52 -0.50 -4.33
CA ALA A 398 -23.82 -0.25 -3.69
C ALA A 398 -24.73 -1.48 -3.65
N TYR A 399 -24.51 -2.46 -4.53
CA TYR A 399 -25.30 -3.69 -4.53
C TYR A 399 -24.97 -4.60 -3.35
N GLU A 400 -25.95 -5.37 -2.94
CA GLU A 400 -25.80 -6.45 -1.97
C GLU A 400 -25.48 -7.78 -2.66
N ILE A 401 -25.01 -8.76 -1.90
CA ILE A 401 -24.74 -10.11 -2.38
C ILE A 401 -25.89 -10.99 -1.91
N GLU A 402 -26.72 -11.40 -2.85
CA GLU A 402 -27.84 -12.31 -2.63
C GLU A 402 -27.42 -13.76 -2.82
N HIS A 403 -27.88 -14.64 -1.93
CA HIS A 403 -27.80 -16.09 -2.08
C HIS A 403 -29.10 -16.61 -2.64
N ILE A 404 -29.09 -17.06 -3.89
CA ILE A 404 -30.29 -17.57 -4.57
C ILE A 404 -30.89 -18.72 -3.76
N LEU A 405 -30.09 -19.72 -3.43
CA LEU A 405 -30.40 -20.72 -2.41
C LEU A 405 -30.00 -20.12 -1.05
N PRO A 406 -30.95 -19.89 -0.11
CA PRO A 406 -30.67 -19.17 1.12
C PRO A 406 -29.68 -19.89 2.04
N GLN A 407 -28.88 -19.11 2.75
CA GLN A 407 -27.90 -19.66 3.70
C GLN A 407 -28.58 -20.39 4.87
N THR A 408 -29.74 -19.86 5.31
CA THR A 408 -30.50 -20.41 6.42
C THR A 408 -31.95 -20.56 5.95
N PRO A 409 -32.35 -21.75 5.50
CA PRO A 409 -33.75 -21.99 5.13
C PRO A 409 -34.60 -21.91 6.41
N LYS A 410 -35.82 -21.38 6.27
CA LYS A 410 -36.78 -21.27 7.36
C LYS A 410 -37.07 -22.67 7.93
N ASP A 411 -37.08 -22.78 9.23
CA ASP A 411 -37.31 -24.04 9.96
C ASP A 411 -36.35 -25.19 9.62
N GLY A 412 -35.23 -24.90 8.93
CA GLY A 412 -34.24 -25.89 8.52
C GLY A 412 -34.74 -26.87 7.46
N ILE A 413 -35.86 -26.56 6.81
CA ILE A 413 -36.46 -27.41 5.77
C ILE A 413 -35.70 -27.19 4.45
N LEU A 414 -35.22 -28.28 3.87
CA LEU A 414 -34.59 -28.27 2.55
C LEU A 414 -35.66 -28.33 1.46
N THR A 415 -35.31 -27.78 0.29
CA THR A 415 -36.16 -27.92 -0.89
C THR A 415 -36.13 -29.37 -1.40
N PRO A 416 -37.17 -29.82 -2.14
CA PRO A 416 -37.21 -31.15 -2.73
C PRO A 416 -36.04 -31.44 -3.68
N GLU A 417 -35.42 -30.41 -4.24
CA GLU A 417 -34.29 -30.53 -5.18
C GLU A 417 -32.99 -30.94 -4.51
N PHE A 418 -32.93 -30.93 -3.15
CA PHE A 418 -31.74 -31.32 -2.39
C PHE A 418 -32.05 -32.51 -1.50
N MET A 419 -31.46 -33.66 -1.85
CA MET A 419 -31.69 -34.93 -1.13
C MET A 419 -31.10 -34.94 0.29
N ASP A 420 -30.03 -34.16 0.52
CA ASP A 420 -29.32 -34.14 1.80
C ASP A 420 -28.75 -32.78 2.14
N LYS A 421 -28.47 -32.56 3.44
CA LYS A 421 -27.89 -31.32 3.98
C LYS A 421 -26.48 -31.03 3.44
N ALA A 422 -25.71 -32.06 3.11
CA ALA A 422 -24.33 -31.85 2.62
C ALA A 422 -24.34 -31.27 1.22
N SER A 423 -25.19 -31.81 0.33
CA SER A 423 -25.38 -31.27 -1.02
C SER A 423 -25.89 -29.83 -1.00
N TYR A 424 -26.89 -29.55 -0.15
CA TYR A 424 -27.38 -28.19 0.06
C TYR A 424 -26.26 -27.25 0.51
N HIS A 425 -25.55 -27.61 1.58
CA HIS A 425 -24.49 -26.80 2.16
C HIS A 425 -23.31 -26.56 1.18
N ASN A 426 -23.00 -27.56 0.37
CA ASN A 426 -21.98 -27.42 -0.68
C ASN A 426 -22.40 -26.43 -1.77
N SER A 427 -23.69 -26.39 -2.11
CA SER A 427 -24.24 -25.51 -3.15
C SER A 427 -24.41 -24.06 -2.69
N VAL A 428 -24.88 -23.85 -1.44
CA VAL A 428 -25.19 -22.53 -0.87
C VAL A 428 -24.04 -21.54 -1.00
N TYR A 429 -22.81 -21.98 -0.75
CA TYR A 429 -21.63 -21.10 -0.72
C TYR A 429 -20.87 -21.03 -2.04
N LYS A 430 -21.25 -21.80 -3.06
CA LYS A 430 -20.62 -21.68 -4.39
C LYS A 430 -20.82 -20.30 -4.99
N LEU A 431 -19.85 -19.82 -5.76
CA LEU A 431 -19.95 -18.55 -6.48
C LEU A 431 -21.15 -18.56 -7.44
N GLY A 432 -21.48 -19.72 -8.03
CA GLY A 432 -22.66 -19.92 -8.88
C GLY A 432 -23.99 -19.67 -8.17
N ASN A 433 -24.05 -19.72 -6.85
CA ASN A 433 -25.25 -19.47 -6.06
C ASN A 433 -25.42 -18.03 -5.61
N VAL A 434 -24.46 -17.14 -5.89
CA VAL A 434 -24.55 -15.74 -5.44
C VAL A 434 -24.68 -14.78 -6.61
N THR A 435 -25.40 -13.68 -6.40
CA THR A 435 -25.57 -12.62 -7.39
C THR A 435 -25.55 -11.24 -6.73
N LEU A 436 -25.39 -10.18 -7.53
CA LEU A 436 -25.53 -8.79 -7.08
C LEU A 436 -26.99 -8.37 -7.21
N ILE A 437 -27.49 -7.61 -6.23
CA ILE A 437 -28.87 -7.15 -6.23
C ILE A 437 -29.00 -5.83 -5.46
N GLU A 438 -30.01 -5.04 -5.74
CA GLU A 438 -30.34 -3.83 -4.99
C GLU A 438 -30.89 -4.19 -3.60
N SER A 439 -30.58 -3.38 -2.59
CA SER A 439 -31.02 -3.60 -1.20
C SER A 439 -32.53 -3.73 -1.07
N VAL A 440 -33.32 -2.95 -1.81
CA VAL A 440 -34.79 -2.99 -1.78
C VAL A 440 -35.30 -4.33 -2.29
N ILE A 441 -34.74 -4.80 -3.41
CA ILE A 441 -35.15 -6.08 -4.01
C ILE A 441 -34.69 -7.23 -3.12
N ASN A 442 -33.49 -7.14 -2.55
CA ASN A 442 -32.96 -8.13 -1.61
C ASN A 442 -33.86 -8.32 -0.39
N GLN A 443 -34.43 -7.24 0.14
CA GLN A 443 -35.42 -7.32 1.22
C GLN A 443 -36.71 -8.04 0.81
N ALA A 444 -37.15 -7.87 -0.44
CA ALA A 444 -38.31 -8.59 -0.95
C ALA A 444 -38.05 -10.09 -1.10
N VAL A 445 -36.91 -10.46 -1.70
CA VAL A 445 -36.51 -11.87 -1.89
C VAL A 445 -36.24 -12.60 -0.58
N ASN A 446 -35.77 -11.92 0.45
CA ASN A 446 -35.54 -12.51 1.78
C ASN A 446 -36.81 -13.06 2.42
N ARG A 447 -38.00 -12.53 2.05
CA ARG A 447 -39.30 -13.04 2.51
C ARG A 447 -39.65 -14.39 1.90
N MET A 448 -38.97 -14.79 0.82
CA MET A 448 -39.21 -16.03 0.07
C MET A 448 -38.21 -17.14 0.49
N ASN A 449 -37.47 -16.96 1.56
CA ASN A 449 -36.46 -17.92 2.06
C ASN A 449 -37.07 -19.07 2.84
N ASP A 450 -38.38 -19.23 2.86
CA ASP A 450 -39.08 -20.35 3.50
C ASP A 450 -39.01 -21.64 2.68
N LEU A 451 -38.60 -21.56 1.41
CA LEU A 451 -38.41 -22.69 0.49
C LEU A 451 -39.67 -23.56 0.30
N ASN A 452 -40.86 -23.02 0.53
CA ASN A 452 -42.11 -23.72 0.32
C ASN A 452 -42.68 -23.38 -1.08
N GLY A 453 -43.28 -24.38 -1.71
CA GLY A 453 -43.93 -24.20 -3.01
C GLY A 453 -43.01 -23.68 -4.09
N ASP A 454 -43.46 -22.67 -4.83
CA ASP A 454 -42.76 -22.08 -5.99
C ASP A 454 -41.76 -20.97 -5.56
N TRP A 455 -41.00 -21.21 -4.50
CA TRP A 455 -40.03 -20.24 -3.95
C TRP A 455 -39.08 -19.67 -4.98
N PHE A 456 -38.55 -20.53 -5.89
CA PHE A 456 -37.60 -20.10 -6.91
C PHE A 456 -38.28 -19.24 -7.97
N ALA A 457 -39.45 -19.62 -8.46
CA ALA A 457 -40.26 -18.78 -9.38
C ALA A 457 -40.57 -17.42 -8.76
N SER A 458 -41.00 -17.39 -7.48
CA SER A 458 -41.27 -16.16 -6.76
C SER A 458 -40.02 -15.25 -6.62
N LYS A 459 -38.83 -15.81 -6.36
CA LYS A 459 -37.57 -15.04 -6.40
C LYS A 459 -37.29 -14.51 -7.80
N CYS A 460 -37.48 -15.33 -8.84
CA CYS A 460 -37.27 -14.93 -10.22
C CYS A 460 -38.14 -13.73 -10.64
N ASP A 461 -39.40 -13.64 -10.15
CA ASP A 461 -40.29 -12.51 -10.39
C ASP A 461 -39.77 -11.20 -9.75
N GLU A 462 -39.00 -11.30 -8.66
CA GLU A 462 -38.33 -10.14 -8.09
C GLU A 462 -37.02 -9.82 -8.83
N TYR A 463 -36.25 -10.84 -9.23
CA TYR A 463 -34.96 -10.66 -9.90
C TYR A 463 -35.10 -9.89 -11.23
N ILE A 464 -36.16 -10.05 -11.98
CA ILE A 464 -36.36 -9.31 -13.23
C ILE A 464 -36.54 -7.80 -13.05
N LYS A 465 -36.74 -7.32 -11.80
CA LYS A 465 -36.85 -5.89 -11.46
C LYS A 465 -35.49 -5.25 -11.19
N SER A 466 -34.43 -6.05 -11.11
CA SER A 466 -33.05 -5.59 -10.84
C SER A 466 -32.44 -4.90 -12.07
N ASP A 467 -31.51 -3.96 -11.84
CA ASP A 467 -30.66 -3.40 -12.89
C ASP A 467 -29.50 -4.34 -13.24
N VAL A 468 -29.31 -5.42 -12.49
CA VAL A 468 -28.22 -6.39 -12.67
C VAL A 468 -28.63 -7.46 -13.68
N LEU A 469 -27.98 -7.46 -14.84
CA LEU A 469 -28.33 -8.39 -15.93
C LEU A 469 -28.17 -9.86 -15.54
N THR A 470 -27.05 -10.21 -14.90
CA THR A 470 -26.78 -11.60 -14.46
C THR A 470 -27.76 -12.09 -13.39
N THR A 471 -28.48 -11.18 -12.75
CA THR A 471 -29.60 -11.48 -11.83
C THR A 471 -30.88 -11.69 -12.60
N ASN A 472 -31.22 -10.81 -13.54
CA ASN A 472 -32.41 -10.94 -14.38
C ASN A 472 -32.40 -12.26 -15.16
N LEU A 473 -31.25 -12.65 -15.71
CA LEU A 473 -31.06 -13.86 -16.51
C LEU A 473 -31.26 -15.17 -15.73
N ILE A 474 -31.35 -15.12 -14.40
CA ILE A 474 -31.70 -16.29 -13.57
C ILE A 474 -33.12 -16.75 -13.89
N ASN A 475 -34.01 -15.81 -14.19
CA ASN A 475 -35.36 -16.12 -14.64
C ASN A 475 -35.33 -16.68 -16.07
N ASP A 476 -35.90 -17.88 -16.26
CA ASP A 476 -35.92 -18.59 -17.54
C ASP A 476 -36.71 -17.81 -18.61
N ASP A 477 -37.78 -17.12 -18.21
CA ASP A 477 -38.65 -16.37 -19.11
C ASP A 477 -38.15 -14.94 -19.39
N TYR A 478 -37.05 -14.49 -18.74
CA TYR A 478 -36.56 -13.15 -18.98
C TYR A 478 -36.06 -12.96 -20.41
N ALA A 479 -36.71 -12.08 -21.14
CA ALA A 479 -36.36 -11.71 -22.50
C ALA A 479 -36.70 -10.24 -22.74
N ILE A 480 -35.93 -9.54 -23.56
CA ILE A 480 -36.17 -8.17 -23.97
C ILE A 480 -36.34 -8.13 -25.49
N GLY A 481 -37.60 -7.89 -25.94
CA GLY A 481 -37.91 -7.84 -27.37
C GLY A 481 -37.64 -9.17 -28.10
N LYS A 482 -37.48 -9.07 -29.42
CA LYS A 482 -37.16 -10.24 -30.26
C LYS A 482 -35.75 -10.14 -30.81
N ASN A 483 -34.97 -11.23 -30.71
CA ASN A 483 -33.61 -11.33 -31.28
C ASN A 483 -32.66 -10.20 -30.87
N THR A 484 -32.76 -9.74 -29.63
CA THR A 484 -31.83 -8.73 -29.06
C THR A 484 -30.47 -9.33 -28.71
N ALA A 485 -29.48 -8.49 -28.50
CA ALA A 485 -28.16 -8.96 -28.04
C ALA A 485 -28.23 -9.70 -26.70
N ILE A 486 -29.15 -9.29 -25.80
CA ILE A 486 -29.39 -9.97 -24.52
C ILE A 486 -29.93 -11.38 -24.76
N ASN A 487 -30.94 -11.55 -25.64
CA ASN A 487 -31.49 -12.87 -25.91
C ASN A 487 -30.45 -13.79 -26.55
N ARG A 488 -29.64 -13.29 -27.50
CA ARG A 488 -28.55 -14.05 -28.10
C ARG A 488 -27.50 -14.46 -27.08
N PHE A 489 -27.13 -13.55 -26.15
CA PHE A 489 -26.21 -13.87 -25.06
C PHE A 489 -26.78 -14.98 -24.17
N LYS A 490 -28.06 -14.86 -23.76
CA LYS A 490 -28.76 -15.85 -22.94
C LYS A 490 -28.76 -17.24 -23.60
N GLU A 491 -29.10 -17.29 -24.88
CA GLU A 491 -29.08 -18.55 -25.66
C GLU A 491 -27.69 -19.12 -25.81
N ALA A 492 -26.71 -18.31 -26.22
CA ALA A 492 -25.32 -18.76 -26.43
C ALA A 492 -24.66 -19.26 -25.16
N SER A 493 -24.92 -18.61 -24.01
CA SER A 493 -24.38 -19.02 -22.70
C SER A 493 -25.23 -20.11 -22.02
N ALA A 494 -26.37 -20.50 -22.61
CA ALA A 494 -27.37 -21.38 -22.01
C ALA A 494 -27.79 -20.93 -20.59
N TYR A 495 -27.92 -19.61 -20.39
CA TYR A 495 -28.32 -19.01 -19.13
C TYR A 495 -29.83 -19.16 -18.91
N SER A 496 -30.25 -20.37 -18.52
CA SER A 496 -31.63 -20.78 -18.42
C SER A 496 -31.82 -21.78 -17.29
N PHE A 497 -32.68 -21.48 -16.32
CA PHE A 497 -32.87 -22.27 -15.11
C PHE A 497 -34.36 -22.41 -14.78
N LYS A 498 -34.92 -23.60 -14.97
CA LYS A 498 -36.30 -23.90 -14.62
C LYS A 498 -36.50 -24.23 -13.13
N LEU A 499 -35.46 -24.71 -12.51
CA LEU A 499 -35.41 -25.01 -11.09
C LEU A 499 -33.99 -24.70 -10.55
N TRP A 500 -33.87 -24.58 -9.25
CA TRP A 500 -32.59 -24.23 -8.62
C TRP A 500 -32.08 -25.35 -7.72
N ASP A 501 -31.37 -26.24 -8.31
CA ASP A 501 -30.73 -27.41 -7.68
C ASP A 501 -29.20 -27.32 -7.74
N SER A 502 -28.52 -28.36 -7.33
CA SER A 502 -27.05 -28.44 -7.38
C SER A 502 -26.50 -28.39 -8.81
N LEU A 503 -27.26 -28.88 -9.80
CA LEU A 503 -26.88 -28.84 -11.21
C LEU A 503 -27.02 -27.41 -11.76
N ALA A 504 -28.09 -26.71 -11.42
CA ALA A 504 -28.28 -25.32 -11.80
C ALA A 504 -27.16 -24.41 -11.25
N VAL A 505 -26.80 -24.58 -9.97
CA VAL A 505 -25.67 -23.88 -9.35
C VAL A 505 -24.35 -24.17 -10.08
N SER A 506 -24.10 -25.45 -10.41
CA SER A 506 -22.87 -25.86 -11.12
C SER A 506 -22.86 -25.33 -12.56
N LYS A 507 -23.97 -25.39 -13.28
CA LYS A 507 -24.10 -24.83 -14.63
C LYS A 507 -23.86 -23.31 -14.64
N ARG A 508 -24.42 -22.59 -13.66
CA ARG A 508 -24.14 -21.16 -13.55
C ARG A 508 -22.69 -20.88 -13.23
N GLN A 509 -22.03 -21.73 -12.43
CA GLN A 509 -20.60 -21.63 -12.16
C GLN A 509 -19.76 -21.75 -13.44
N GLU A 510 -20.14 -22.64 -14.37
CA GLU A 510 -19.49 -22.79 -15.68
C GLU A 510 -19.68 -21.53 -16.55
N ILE A 511 -20.87 -20.94 -16.55
CA ILE A 511 -21.14 -19.68 -17.26
C ILE A 511 -20.26 -18.55 -16.69
N LEU A 512 -20.15 -18.48 -15.36
CA LEU A 512 -19.28 -17.49 -14.70
C LEU A 512 -17.78 -17.73 -15.02
N LEU A 513 -17.36 -18.99 -15.20
CA LEU A 513 -16.01 -19.32 -15.66
C LEU A 513 -15.75 -18.79 -17.08
N ASP A 514 -16.69 -19.00 -17.99
CA ASP A 514 -16.54 -18.50 -19.36
C ASP A 514 -16.45 -16.97 -19.42
N LEU A 515 -17.31 -16.27 -18.67
CA LEU A 515 -17.21 -14.82 -18.50
C LEU A 515 -15.85 -14.41 -17.90
N ALA A 516 -15.35 -15.12 -16.89
CA ALA A 516 -14.06 -14.83 -16.27
C ALA A 516 -12.91 -14.96 -17.27
N LEU A 517 -12.92 -15.99 -18.11
CA LEU A 517 -11.92 -16.19 -19.17
C LEU A 517 -11.98 -15.10 -20.26
N ASN A 518 -13.16 -14.52 -20.50
CA ASN A 518 -13.32 -13.38 -21.40
C ASN A 518 -12.84 -12.05 -20.80
N ILE A 519 -12.89 -11.89 -19.48
CA ILE A 519 -12.42 -10.69 -18.76
C ILE A 519 -10.91 -10.67 -18.60
N TRP A 520 -10.39 -11.73 -17.95
CA TRP A 520 -8.99 -11.80 -17.49
C TRP A 520 -8.09 -12.48 -18.53
N LYS A 521 -8.08 -11.90 -19.73
CA LYS A 521 -7.19 -12.29 -20.82
C LYS A 521 -5.74 -11.86 -20.54
N ILE A 522 -4.78 -12.61 -21.06
CA ILE A 522 -3.37 -12.25 -21.06
C ILE A 522 -2.91 -12.11 -22.50
N CYS A 523 -2.23 -11.03 -22.86
CA CYS A 523 -1.91 -10.67 -24.25
C CYS A 523 -3.12 -10.67 -25.20
N GLY A 524 -4.31 -10.33 -24.69
CA GLY A 524 -5.55 -10.35 -25.47
C GLY A 524 -6.13 -11.74 -25.72
N GLN A 525 -5.47 -12.80 -25.24
CA GLN A 525 -5.87 -14.20 -25.43
C GLN A 525 -6.52 -14.76 -24.15
N ARG A 526 -7.48 -15.66 -24.33
CA ARG A 526 -7.96 -16.52 -23.26
C ARG A 526 -6.85 -17.51 -22.88
N ILE A 527 -6.80 -17.94 -21.64
CA ILE A 527 -5.77 -18.88 -21.20
C ILE A 527 -6.10 -20.34 -21.53
N ASP A 528 -7.34 -20.63 -21.93
CA ASP A 528 -7.83 -21.94 -22.36
C ASP A 528 -7.70 -22.19 -23.88
N SER A 529 -7.18 -21.19 -24.60
CA SER A 529 -6.94 -21.24 -26.07
C SER A 529 -5.52 -21.59 -26.45
#